data_18ca08d970200a30a2628580750cd581
#
_entry.id   18ca08d970200a30a2628580750cd581
#
_cell.length_a   1.000
_cell.length_b   1.000
_cell.length_c   1.000
_cell.angle_alpha   90.00
_cell.angle_beta   90.00
_cell.angle_gamma   90.00
#
_symmetry.space_group_name_H-M   'P 1'
#
loop_
_entity.id
_entity.type
_entity.pdbx_description
1 polymer ?
#
loop_
_entity_poly.entity_id
_entity_poly.type
_entity_poly.pdbx_seq_one_letter_code
_entity_poly.pdbx_strand_id
1 'polypeptide(L)'
;MTDTKPALVNFTVETFPNERDMEFHLVQTDKRFDVFKPRLKAAGLKKITSTKIWNREGKAMVGWVFEYENAEAYKACQPIWKEIEQEIDVDDGTPVIRQAFRGIVLSQTTL
;
A
#
# COMPACT_ATOMS: atom_id res chain seq x y z
N MET A 1 26.08 1.11 -13.16
CA MET A 1 26.38 1.27 -11.74
C MET A 1 25.12 1.07 -10.90
N THR A 2 25.23 0.28 -9.91
CA THR A 2 24.10 -0.05 -9.08
C THR A 2 23.95 0.95 -7.93
N ASP A 3 22.75 1.32 -7.65
CA ASP A 3 22.45 2.10 -6.47
C ASP A 3 22.82 1.30 -5.22
N THR A 4 23.52 1.91 -4.29
CA THR A 4 23.94 1.27 -3.06
C THR A 4 22.97 1.44 -1.91
N LYS A 5 21.99 2.32 -2.05
CA LYS A 5 20.98 2.53 -0.99
C LYS A 5 19.97 1.40 -1.00
N PRO A 6 19.72 0.78 0.16
CA PRO A 6 18.67 -0.24 0.23
C PRO A 6 17.29 0.37 0.02
N ALA A 7 16.51 -0.29 -0.79
CA ALA A 7 15.10 0.04 -0.95
C ALA A 7 14.33 -0.37 0.31
N LEU A 8 13.22 0.29 0.57
CA LEU A 8 12.33 -0.07 1.65
C LEU A 8 11.01 -0.56 1.07
N VAL A 9 10.48 -1.64 1.60
CA VAL A 9 9.21 -2.21 1.16
C VAL A 9 8.25 -2.25 2.34
N ASN A 10 7.03 -1.80 2.12
CA ASN A 10 5.95 -1.91 3.10
C ASN A 10 4.95 -2.96 2.62
N PHE A 11 4.64 -3.91 3.49
CA PHE A 11 3.64 -4.95 3.25
C PHE A 11 2.44 -4.66 4.12
N THR A 12 1.28 -4.48 3.52
CA THR A 12 0.05 -4.21 4.26
C THR A 12 -1.00 -5.26 3.89
N VAL A 13 -1.59 -5.86 4.90
CA VAL A 13 -2.69 -6.80 4.70
C VAL A 13 -3.94 -6.18 5.28
N GLU A 14 -5.00 -6.15 4.48
CA GLU A 14 -6.30 -5.65 4.89
C GLU A 14 -7.30 -6.79 4.87
N THR A 15 -8.03 -6.97 5.97
CA THR A 15 -9.09 -7.99 6.09
C THR A 15 -10.42 -7.27 6.22
N PHE A 16 -11.39 -7.67 5.40
CA PHE A 16 -12.72 -7.07 5.31
C PHE A 16 -13.78 -8.05 5.82
N PRO A 17 -14.97 -7.56 6.23
CA PRO A 17 -16.04 -8.42 6.67
C PRO A 17 -16.54 -9.38 5.57
N ASN A 18 -16.51 -8.95 4.31
CA ASN A 18 -16.96 -9.73 3.17
C ASN A 18 -16.36 -9.18 1.87
N GLU A 19 -16.55 -9.92 0.78
CA GLU A 19 -15.99 -9.54 -0.53
C GLU A 19 -16.62 -8.26 -1.08
N ARG A 20 -17.90 -8.04 -0.82
CA ARG A 20 -18.59 -6.85 -1.31
C ARG A 20 -17.98 -5.58 -0.72
N ASP A 21 -17.73 -5.58 0.60
CA ASP A 21 -17.10 -4.46 1.28
C ASP A 21 -15.66 -4.26 0.81
N MET A 22 -14.96 -5.36 0.58
CA MET A 22 -13.60 -5.31 0.03
C MET A 22 -13.57 -4.63 -1.34
N GLU A 23 -14.45 -5.06 -2.25
CA GLU A 23 -14.51 -4.51 -3.60
C GLU A 23 -14.87 -3.02 -3.59
N PHE A 24 -15.82 -2.63 -2.75
CA PHE A 24 -16.20 -1.23 -2.60
C PHE A 24 -15.02 -0.40 -2.12
N HIS A 25 -14.32 -0.86 -1.10
CA HIS A 25 -13.15 -0.17 -0.55
C HIS A 25 -12.04 -0.04 -1.59
N LEU A 26 -11.79 -1.08 -2.39
CA LEU A 26 -10.77 -1.03 -3.43
C LEU A 26 -11.08 0.02 -4.49
N VAL A 27 -12.33 0.16 -4.89
CA VAL A 27 -12.74 1.19 -5.84
C VAL A 27 -12.48 2.58 -5.29
N GLN A 28 -12.83 2.82 -4.02
CA GLN A 28 -12.58 4.11 -3.38
C GLN A 28 -11.08 4.39 -3.23
N THR A 29 -10.32 3.39 -2.84
CA THR A 29 -8.87 3.50 -2.70
C THR A 29 -8.21 3.86 -4.03
N ASP A 30 -8.59 3.21 -5.12
CA ASP A 30 -8.03 3.50 -6.43
C ASP A 30 -8.29 4.95 -6.86
N LYS A 31 -9.49 5.45 -6.60
CA LYS A 31 -9.82 6.84 -6.89
C LYS A 31 -8.95 7.82 -6.12
N ARG A 32 -8.71 7.54 -4.83
CA ARG A 32 -7.88 8.39 -3.99
C ARG A 32 -6.42 8.31 -4.40
N PHE A 33 -5.92 7.12 -4.67
CA PHE A 33 -4.54 6.95 -5.12
C PHE A 33 -4.28 7.73 -6.40
N ASP A 34 -5.21 7.73 -7.35
CA ASP A 34 -5.04 8.48 -8.60
C ASP A 34 -4.79 9.97 -8.36
N VAL A 35 -5.48 10.55 -7.39
CA VAL A 35 -5.30 11.96 -7.04
C VAL A 35 -3.91 12.22 -6.43
N PHE A 36 -3.41 11.30 -5.61
CA PHE A 36 -2.18 11.50 -4.83
C PHE A 36 -0.93 10.91 -5.48
N LYS A 37 -1.06 10.11 -6.54
CA LYS A 37 0.08 9.48 -7.21
C LYS A 37 1.22 10.43 -7.57
N PRO A 38 0.98 11.60 -8.16
CA PRO A 38 2.09 12.50 -8.49
C PRO A 38 2.89 12.93 -7.27
N ARG A 39 2.21 13.18 -6.15
CA ARG A 39 2.88 13.59 -4.91
C ARG A 39 3.67 12.43 -4.31
N LEU A 40 3.09 11.23 -4.30
CA LEU A 40 3.77 10.03 -3.80
C LEU A 40 5.01 9.71 -4.63
N LYS A 41 4.89 9.80 -5.94
CA LYS A 41 6.03 9.58 -6.84
C LYS A 41 7.14 10.59 -6.59
N ALA A 42 6.80 11.87 -6.47
CA ALA A 42 7.78 12.91 -6.18
C ALA A 42 8.48 12.71 -4.84
N ALA A 43 7.79 12.12 -3.87
CA ALA A 43 8.35 11.82 -2.55
C ALA A 43 9.17 10.53 -2.51
N GLY A 44 9.18 9.74 -3.60
CA GLY A 44 10.04 8.57 -3.72
C GLY A 44 9.36 7.22 -3.66
N LEU A 45 8.02 7.17 -3.72
CA LEU A 45 7.31 5.91 -3.90
C LEU A 45 7.48 5.47 -5.34
N LYS A 46 7.94 4.24 -5.54
CA LYS A 46 8.26 3.72 -6.89
C LYS A 46 7.18 2.82 -7.45
N LYS A 47 6.51 2.04 -6.61
CA LYS A 47 5.61 1.02 -7.10
C LYS A 47 4.57 0.67 -6.03
N ILE A 48 3.34 0.49 -6.47
CA ILE A 48 2.25 -0.01 -5.64
C ILE A 48 1.73 -1.27 -6.32
N THR A 49 1.69 -2.37 -5.59
CA THR A 49 1.10 -3.62 -6.07
C THR A 49 -0.01 -4.03 -5.13
N SER A 50 -1.20 -4.29 -5.67
CA SER A 50 -2.30 -4.84 -4.89
C SER A 50 -2.56 -6.27 -5.33
N THR A 51 -2.87 -7.14 -4.37
CA THR A 51 -3.18 -8.53 -4.64
C THR A 51 -4.41 -8.95 -3.85
N LYS A 52 -5.20 -9.85 -4.42
CA LYS A 52 -6.24 -10.54 -3.66
C LYS A 52 -5.59 -11.78 -3.06
N ILE A 53 -5.68 -11.94 -1.75
CA ILE A 53 -5.12 -13.12 -1.09
C ILE A 53 -6.06 -14.30 -1.38
N TRP A 54 -5.53 -15.33 -2.04
CA TRP A 54 -6.35 -16.42 -2.55
C TRP A 54 -6.29 -17.70 -1.72
N ASN A 55 -5.27 -17.85 -0.88
CA ASN A 55 -5.07 -19.07 -0.09
C ASN A 55 -5.68 -19.02 1.31
N ARG A 56 -6.67 -18.14 1.52
CA ARG A 56 -7.42 -18.01 2.78
C ARG A 56 -8.90 -18.10 2.49
N GLU A 57 -9.40 -19.31 2.35
CA GLU A 57 -10.81 -19.54 2.04
C GLU A 57 -11.73 -18.89 3.08
N GLY A 58 -12.82 -18.32 2.58
CA GLY A 58 -13.81 -17.66 3.43
C GLY A 58 -13.36 -16.30 3.98
N LYS A 59 -12.20 -15.79 3.54
CA LYS A 59 -11.71 -14.49 3.96
C LYS A 59 -11.64 -13.53 2.78
N ALA A 60 -12.04 -12.28 3.03
CA ALA A 60 -11.91 -11.20 2.07
C ALA A 60 -10.68 -10.38 2.45
N MET A 61 -9.55 -10.64 1.81
CA MET A 61 -8.27 -10.05 2.19
C MET A 61 -7.53 -9.52 0.96
N VAL A 62 -6.87 -8.38 1.17
CA VAL A 62 -6.03 -7.74 0.14
C VAL A 62 -4.63 -7.58 0.70
N GLY A 63 -3.64 -7.90 -0.12
CA GLY A 63 -2.23 -7.64 0.19
C GLY A 63 -1.72 -6.50 -0.67
N TRP A 64 -1.11 -5.52 -0.03
CA TRP A 64 -0.50 -4.37 -0.69
C TRP A 64 1.00 -4.43 -0.54
N VAL A 65 1.71 -4.10 -1.60
CA VAL A 65 3.17 -3.95 -1.56
C VAL A 65 3.50 -2.55 -2.06
N PHE A 66 4.12 -1.76 -1.20
CA PHE A 66 4.57 -0.40 -1.52
C PHE A 66 6.09 -0.41 -1.54
N GLU A 67 6.68 -0.08 -2.69
CA GLU A 67 8.12 -0.07 -2.86
C GLU A 67 8.62 1.36 -2.90
N TYR A 68 9.47 1.71 -1.95
CA TYR A 68 10.07 3.04 -1.81
C TYR A 68 11.52 3.02 -2.25
N GLU A 69 11.99 4.16 -2.73
CA GLU A 69 13.39 4.30 -3.16
C GLU A 69 14.36 4.03 -2.01
N ASN A 70 14.02 4.50 -0.80
CA ASN A 70 14.82 4.33 0.41
C ASN A 70 13.98 4.71 1.63
N ALA A 71 14.59 4.67 2.82
CA ALA A 71 13.90 5.00 4.07
C ALA A 71 13.45 6.46 4.13
N GLU A 72 14.22 7.38 3.57
CA GLU A 72 13.85 8.79 3.51
C GLU A 72 12.60 9.00 2.68
N ALA A 73 12.47 8.29 1.57
CA ALA A 73 11.27 8.33 0.73
C ALA A 73 10.05 7.83 1.50
N TYR A 74 10.20 6.75 2.27
CA TYR A 74 9.15 6.25 3.14
C TYR A 74 8.67 7.35 4.11
N LYS A 75 9.61 8.01 4.77
CA LYS A 75 9.28 9.09 5.71
C LYS A 75 8.61 10.27 5.01
N ALA A 76 9.09 10.64 3.82
CA ALA A 76 8.52 11.74 3.06
C ALA A 76 7.09 11.46 2.60
N CYS A 77 6.73 10.19 2.40
CA CYS A 77 5.39 9.79 2.00
C CYS A 77 4.40 9.74 3.18
N GLN A 78 4.85 9.69 4.43
CA GLN A 78 3.96 9.53 5.57
C GLN A 78 2.87 10.61 5.68
N PRO A 79 3.18 11.90 5.55
CA PRO A 79 2.13 12.92 5.59
C PRO A 79 1.10 12.75 4.47
N ILE A 80 1.54 12.29 3.30
CA ILE A 80 0.65 12.07 2.16
C ILE A 80 -0.28 10.90 2.44
N TRP A 81 0.25 9.80 2.99
CA TRP A 81 -0.57 8.65 3.37
C TRP A 81 -1.62 9.01 4.40
N LYS A 82 -1.29 9.89 5.36
CA LYS A 82 -2.26 10.35 6.36
C LYS A 82 -3.43 11.09 5.70
N GLU A 83 -3.16 11.92 4.72
CA GLU A 83 -4.22 12.61 3.98
C GLU A 83 -5.11 11.61 3.24
N ILE A 84 -4.51 10.63 2.58
CA ILE A 84 -5.25 9.60 1.83
C ILE A 84 -6.15 8.80 2.77
N GLU A 85 -5.61 8.35 3.89
CA GLU A 85 -6.35 7.55 4.87
C GLU A 85 -7.54 8.31 5.43
N GLN A 86 -7.36 9.57 5.76
CA GLN A 86 -8.44 10.41 6.27
C GLN A 86 -9.57 10.54 5.25
N GLU A 87 -9.25 10.74 3.98
CA GLU A 87 -10.27 10.86 2.94
C GLU A 87 -10.99 9.55 2.69
N ILE A 88 -10.28 8.44 2.65
CA ILE A 88 -10.89 7.12 2.44
C ILE A 88 -11.82 6.78 3.60
N ASP A 89 -11.37 6.98 4.84
CA ASP A 89 -12.18 6.66 6.01
C ASP A 89 -13.46 7.49 6.08
N VAL A 90 -13.39 8.75 5.69
CA VAL A 90 -14.57 9.62 5.67
C VAL A 90 -15.55 9.20 4.56
N ASP A 91 -15.02 8.81 3.41
CA ASP A 91 -15.85 8.57 2.22
C ASP A 91 -16.54 7.20 2.24
N ASP A 92 -15.89 6.15 2.72
CA ASP A 92 -16.47 4.83 2.61
C ASP A 92 -16.86 4.17 3.93
N GLY A 93 -16.19 4.52 5.03
CA GLY A 93 -16.51 3.98 6.35
C GLY A 93 -16.44 2.46 6.45
N THR A 94 -15.81 1.79 5.51
CA THR A 94 -15.76 0.33 5.49
C THR A 94 -14.91 -0.18 6.66
N PRO A 95 -15.44 -1.10 7.50
CA PRO A 95 -14.62 -1.71 8.54
C PRO A 95 -13.49 -2.52 7.91
N VAL A 96 -12.27 -2.29 8.39
CA VAL A 96 -11.11 -3.01 7.89
C VAL A 96 -10.13 -3.26 9.02
N ILE A 97 -9.57 -4.47 9.07
CA ILE A 97 -8.47 -4.80 9.98
C ILE A 97 -7.21 -4.72 9.14
N ARG A 98 -6.29 -3.85 9.54
CA ARG A 98 -5.09 -3.57 8.77
C ARG A 98 -3.84 -3.92 9.56
N GLN A 99 -2.94 -4.67 8.93
CA GLN A 99 -1.63 -5.01 9.51
C GLN A 99 -0.55 -4.61 8.50
N ALA A 100 0.46 -3.90 8.99
CA ALA A 100 1.53 -3.42 8.12
C ALA A 100 2.90 -3.76 8.69
N PHE A 101 3.81 -4.17 7.81
CA PHE A 101 5.18 -4.49 8.14
C PHE A 101 6.09 -3.79 7.13
N ARG A 102 7.23 -3.31 7.60
CA ARG A 102 8.20 -2.63 6.75
C ARG A 102 9.51 -3.39 6.79
N GLY A 103 10.11 -3.55 5.63
CA GLY A 103 11.39 -4.24 5.51
C GLY A 103 12.36 -3.47 4.64
N ILE A 104 13.63 -3.56 5.00
CA ILE A 104 14.71 -3.08 4.15
C ILE A 104 15.12 -4.23 3.24
N VAL A 105 15.24 -3.95 1.95
CA VAL A 105 15.62 -4.99 0.99
C VAL A 105 17.06 -5.43 1.28
N LEU A 106 17.24 -6.72 1.51
CA LEU A 106 18.56 -7.30 1.76
C LEU A 106 19.22 -7.78 0.47
N SER A 107 18.43 -8.32 -0.43
CA SER A 107 18.94 -8.81 -1.71
C SER A 107 17.80 -8.92 -2.72
N GLN A 108 18.15 -8.86 -3.99
CA GLN A 108 17.23 -9.12 -5.08
C GLN A 108 17.93 -10.02 -6.08
N THR A 109 17.22 -11.01 -6.59
CA THR A 109 17.74 -11.94 -7.58
C THR A 109 16.78 -11.99 -8.76
N THR A 110 17.31 -11.73 -9.93
CA THR A 110 16.54 -11.89 -11.18
C THR A 110 16.82 -13.29 -11.75
N LEU A 111 15.78 -14.00 -12.03
CA LEU A 111 15.89 -15.37 -12.57
C LEU A 111 15.68 -15.39 -14.06
#